data_47315390badda616b0044b552c0fa9e7
#
_entry.id   47315390badda616b0044b552c0fa9e7
#
_cell.length_a   1.000
_cell.length_b   1.000
_cell.length_c   1.000
_cell.angle_alpha   90.00
_cell.angle_beta   90.00
_cell.angle_gamma   90.00
#
_symmetry.space_group_name_H-M   'P 1'
#
loop_
_entity.id
_entity.type
_entity.pdbx_description
1 polymer ?
#
loop_
_entity_poly.entity_id
_entity_poly.type
_entity_poly.pdbx_seq_one_letter_code
_entity_poly.pdbx_strand_id
1 'polypeptide(L)'
;MEYRKGILFVRLKGNLNANTAPKFEEYAIPIIKDYGIKYVVYNLSELMSLDSYGELALIKGGDEAKENDGKVLIVNNRINSSLDYDNVSNELVALDLLKV
;
A
#
# COMPACT_ATOMS: atom_id res chain seq x y z
N MET A 1 0.59 10.04 3.49
CA MET A 1 0.08 9.55 2.19
C MET A 1 0.00 10.69 1.19
N GLU A 2 0.18 10.37 -0.05
CA GLU A 2 0.11 11.37 -1.12
C GLU A 2 -0.74 10.83 -2.26
N TYR A 3 -1.75 11.59 -2.69
CA TYR A 3 -2.57 11.23 -3.84
C TYR A 3 -2.12 12.05 -5.04
N ARG A 4 -1.68 11.37 -6.08
CA ARG A 4 -1.05 12.04 -7.22
C ARG A 4 -1.35 11.30 -8.52
N LYS A 5 -1.92 11.99 -9.48
CA LYS A 5 -2.24 11.45 -10.80
C LYS A 5 -3.08 10.16 -10.75
N GLY A 6 -4.02 10.11 -9.82
CA GLY A 6 -4.89 8.97 -9.66
C GLY A 6 -4.29 7.83 -8.84
N ILE A 7 -3.12 8.00 -8.27
CA ILE A 7 -2.42 6.98 -7.50
C ILE A 7 -2.26 7.44 -6.06
N LEU A 8 -2.63 6.60 -5.11
CA LEU A 8 -2.39 6.85 -3.70
C LEU A 8 -1.06 6.20 -3.30
N PHE A 9 -0.10 7.02 -2.96
CA PHE A 9 1.18 6.56 -2.45
C PHE A 9 1.12 6.51 -0.93
N VAL A 10 1.28 5.32 -0.38
CA VAL A 10 1.29 5.09 1.07
C VAL A 10 2.71 4.74 1.48
N ARG A 11 3.37 5.69 2.11
CA ARG A 11 4.76 5.52 2.57
C ARG A 11 4.74 5.12 4.03
N LEU A 12 5.22 3.93 4.31
CA LEU A 12 5.18 3.35 5.65
C LEU A 12 6.55 3.41 6.29
N LYS A 13 6.57 3.81 7.57
CA LYS A 13 7.80 3.93 8.36
C LYS A 13 7.66 3.16 9.66
N GLY A 14 8.79 2.74 10.21
CA GLY A 14 8.83 2.07 11.51
C GLY A 14 8.33 0.64 11.43
N ASN A 15 7.45 0.26 12.34
CA ASN A 15 6.97 -1.12 12.45
C ASN A 15 5.48 -1.17 12.14
N LEU A 16 5.09 -2.08 11.27
CA LEU A 16 3.69 -2.34 10.99
C LEU A 16 3.33 -3.70 11.60
N ASN A 17 2.64 -3.66 12.73
CA ASN A 17 2.35 -4.84 13.56
C ASN A 17 0.97 -4.72 14.20
N ALA A 18 0.66 -5.63 15.14
CA ALA A 18 -0.64 -5.65 15.81
C ALA A 18 -1.01 -4.32 16.49
N ASN A 19 0.00 -3.55 16.93
CA ASN A 19 -0.24 -2.28 17.61
C ASN A 19 -0.47 -1.12 16.64
N THR A 20 0.14 -1.15 15.47
CA THR A 20 0.11 -0.05 14.50
C THR A 20 -0.82 -0.31 13.31
N ALA A 21 -1.09 -1.58 13.01
CA ALA A 21 -1.99 -1.93 11.91
C ALA A 21 -3.39 -1.30 12.04
N PRO A 22 -4.02 -1.25 13.24
CA PRO A 22 -5.33 -0.62 13.36
C PRO A 22 -5.33 0.85 12.95
N LYS A 23 -4.26 1.59 13.25
CA LYS A 23 -4.15 2.99 12.82
C LYS A 23 -4.09 3.11 11.31
N PHE A 24 -3.34 2.23 10.67
CA PHE A 24 -3.27 2.20 9.22
C PHE A 24 -4.65 1.91 8.62
N GLU A 25 -5.33 0.88 9.13
CA GLU A 25 -6.66 0.51 8.63
C GLU A 25 -7.66 1.66 8.79
N GLU A 26 -7.68 2.28 9.97
CA GLU A 26 -8.59 3.37 10.27
C GLU A 26 -8.35 4.58 9.38
N TYR A 27 -7.10 4.82 8.99
CA TYR A 27 -6.71 5.98 8.20
C TYR A 27 -6.82 5.74 6.70
N ALA A 28 -6.30 4.63 6.21
CA ALA A 28 -6.15 4.41 4.77
C ALA A 28 -7.39 3.78 4.12
N ILE A 29 -8.02 2.83 4.78
CA ILE A 29 -9.13 2.08 4.16
C ILE A 29 -10.32 2.98 3.83
N PRO A 30 -10.78 3.88 4.73
CA PRO A 30 -11.87 4.79 4.36
C PRO A 30 -11.53 5.70 3.19
N ILE A 31 -10.29 6.14 3.10
CA ILE A 31 -9.85 7.00 1.98
C ILE A 31 -9.97 6.24 0.66
N ILE A 32 -9.44 5.02 0.62
CA ILE A 32 -9.49 4.21 -0.61
C ILE A 32 -10.94 3.91 -1.00
N LYS A 33 -11.75 3.53 -0.03
CA LYS A 33 -13.13 3.16 -0.27
C LYS A 33 -14.00 4.35 -0.66
N ASP A 34 -13.96 5.43 0.12
CA ASP A 34 -14.88 6.55 -0.02
C ASP A 34 -14.59 7.39 -1.26
N TYR A 35 -13.33 7.49 -1.65
CA TYR A 35 -12.93 8.23 -2.84
C TYR A 35 -12.81 7.35 -4.09
N GLY A 36 -13.09 6.05 -3.97
CA GLY A 36 -13.02 5.12 -5.10
C GLY A 36 -11.63 5.02 -5.71
N ILE A 37 -10.60 5.07 -4.86
CA ILE A 37 -9.23 5.03 -5.35
C ILE A 37 -8.92 3.66 -5.96
N LYS A 38 -8.40 3.66 -7.18
CA LYS A 38 -8.09 2.44 -7.91
C LYS A 38 -6.65 1.99 -7.73
N TYR A 39 -5.71 2.92 -7.71
CA TYR A 39 -4.29 2.57 -7.75
C TYR A 39 -3.63 2.95 -6.43
N VAL A 40 -3.04 1.96 -5.78
CA VAL A 40 -2.36 2.13 -4.49
C VAL A 40 -0.95 1.60 -4.62
N VAL A 41 0.01 2.38 -4.16
CA VAL A 41 1.40 1.98 -4.08
C VAL A 41 1.82 2.00 -2.61
N TYR A 42 2.11 0.83 -2.07
CA TYR A 42 2.67 0.71 -0.73
C TYR A 42 4.19 0.80 -0.82
N ASN A 43 4.75 1.86 -0.27
CA ASN A 43 6.20 2.00 -0.23
C ASN A 43 6.70 1.52 1.13
N LEU A 44 7.38 0.38 1.11
CA LEU A 44 7.90 -0.29 2.30
C LEU A 44 9.40 -0.02 2.51
N SER A 45 9.99 0.88 1.74
CA SER A 45 11.45 1.07 1.78
C SER A 45 11.96 1.60 3.11
N GLU A 46 11.13 2.31 3.88
CA GLU A 46 11.48 2.83 5.20
C GLU A 46 10.87 2.02 6.35
N LEU A 47 10.18 0.94 6.02
CA LEU A 47 9.58 0.07 7.04
C LEU A 47 10.67 -0.77 7.68
N MET A 48 10.68 -0.83 9.00
CA MET A 48 11.68 -1.59 9.77
C MET A 48 11.26 -3.04 9.98
N SER A 49 9.97 -3.27 10.18
CA SER A 49 9.43 -4.62 10.35
C SER A 49 7.98 -4.70 9.90
N LEU A 50 7.57 -5.89 9.52
CA LEU A 50 6.23 -6.17 9.04
C LEU A 50 5.86 -7.58 9.51
N ASP A 51 4.83 -7.68 10.34
CA ASP A 51 4.34 -8.99 10.79
C ASP A 51 3.04 -9.37 10.07
N SER A 52 2.46 -10.51 10.45
CA SER A 52 1.24 -11.00 9.79
C SER A 52 0.05 -10.07 9.99
N TYR A 53 -0.03 -9.37 11.11
CA TYR A 53 -1.11 -8.40 11.33
C TYR A 53 -0.95 -7.19 10.42
N GLY A 54 0.29 -6.74 10.22
CA GLY A 54 0.58 -5.66 9.29
C GLY A 54 0.29 -6.05 7.86
N GLU A 55 0.68 -7.26 7.46
CA GLU A 55 0.38 -7.76 6.12
C GLU A 55 -1.12 -7.83 5.88
N LEU A 56 -1.88 -8.32 6.86
CA LEU A 56 -3.33 -8.39 6.74
C LEU A 56 -3.95 -7.00 6.55
N ALA A 57 -3.45 -6.02 7.27
CA ALA A 57 -3.93 -4.64 7.12
C ALA A 57 -3.69 -4.10 5.72
N LEU A 58 -2.50 -4.37 5.16
CA LEU A 58 -2.19 -3.97 3.79
C LEU A 58 -3.08 -4.68 2.77
N ILE A 59 -3.36 -5.96 3.00
CA ILE A 59 -4.26 -6.73 2.14
C ILE A 59 -5.67 -6.14 2.17
N LYS A 60 -6.16 -5.77 3.35
CA LYS A 60 -7.50 -5.15 3.47
C LYS A 60 -7.59 -3.86 2.66
N GLY A 61 -6.58 -3.00 2.76
CA GLY A 61 -6.52 -1.79 1.96
C GLY A 61 -6.44 -2.07 0.46
N GLY A 62 -5.63 -3.06 0.09
CA GLY A 62 -5.50 -3.47 -1.30
C GLY A 62 -6.78 -4.05 -1.88
N ASP A 63 -7.55 -4.79 -1.07
CA ASP A 63 -8.82 -5.33 -1.50
C ASP A 63 -9.82 -4.23 -1.84
N GLU A 64 -9.81 -3.11 -1.12
CA GLU A 64 -10.64 -1.96 -1.45
C GLU A 64 -10.27 -1.36 -2.81
N ALA A 65 -8.98 -1.27 -3.12
CA ALA A 65 -8.55 -0.80 -4.44
C ALA A 65 -8.99 -1.76 -5.54
N LYS A 66 -8.91 -3.06 -5.31
CA LYS A 66 -9.37 -4.07 -6.27
C LYS A 66 -10.87 -4.01 -6.46
N GLU A 67 -11.63 -3.73 -5.40
CA GLU A 67 -13.07 -3.53 -5.50
C GLU A 67 -13.42 -2.33 -6.39
N ASN A 68 -12.53 -1.36 -6.47
CA ASN A 68 -12.66 -0.21 -7.35
C ASN A 68 -12.12 -0.48 -8.77
N ASP A 69 -11.89 -1.75 -9.13
CA ASP A 69 -11.28 -2.17 -10.39
C ASP A 69 -9.85 -1.67 -10.55
N GLY A 70 -9.13 -1.60 -9.46
CA GLY A 70 -7.79 -1.08 -9.43
C GLY A 70 -6.70 -2.12 -9.22
N LYS A 71 -5.52 -1.63 -8.86
CA LYS A 71 -4.33 -2.44 -8.72
C LYS A 71 -3.46 -1.91 -7.60
N VAL A 72 -2.71 -2.81 -6.97
CA VAL A 72 -1.76 -2.47 -5.90
C VAL A 72 -0.36 -2.86 -6.35
N LEU A 73 0.58 -1.96 -6.16
CA LEU A 73 2.01 -2.24 -6.34
C LEU A 73 2.73 -2.01 -5.02
N ILE A 74 3.85 -2.67 -4.82
CA ILE A 74 4.70 -2.42 -3.66
C ILE A 74 6.10 -2.00 -4.10
N VAL A 75 6.68 -1.10 -3.32
CA VAL A 75 8.10 -0.76 -3.39
C VAL A 75 8.75 -1.39 -2.18
N ASN A 76 9.46 -2.48 -2.39
CA ASN A 76 10.08 -3.22 -1.30
C ASN A 76 11.40 -3.82 -1.76
N ASN A 77 12.49 -3.43 -1.11
CA ASN A 77 13.81 -3.93 -1.43
C ASN A 77 14.55 -4.50 -0.22
N ARG A 78 13.90 -4.65 0.94
CA ARG A 78 14.55 -5.07 2.17
C ARG A 78 13.77 -6.04 3.03
N ILE A 79 12.44 -5.93 3.06
CA ILE A 79 11.61 -6.65 4.04
C ILE A 79 11.07 -7.93 3.42
N ASN A 80 11.18 -9.03 4.16
CA ASN A 80 10.50 -10.27 3.79
C ASN A 80 9.00 -10.08 3.94
N SER A 81 8.28 -10.42 2.89
CA SER A 81 6.83 -10.26 2.86
C SER A 81 6.21 -11.36 2.03
N SER A 82 5.06 -11.84 2.48
CA SER A 82 4.25 -12.79 1.73
C SER A 82 3.16 -12.10 0.91
N LEU A 83 3.20 -10.77 0.81
CA LEU A 83 2.23 -10.01 0.02
C LEU A 83 2.34 -10.38 -1.46
N ASP A 84 1.19 -10.68 -2.05
CA ASP A 84 1.10 -11.09 -3.44
C ASP A 84 0.77 -9.90 -4.34
N TYR A 85 1.66 -8.91 -4.33
CA TYR A 85 1.57 -7.74 -5.19
C TYR A 85 2.84 -7.61 -6.01
N ASP A 86 2.74 -7.04 -7.19
CA ASP A 86 3.91 -6.79 -8.02
C ASP A 86 4.84 -5.79 -7.33
N ASN A 87 6.11 -6.15 -7.28
CA ASN A 87 7.13 -5.33 -6.66
C ASN A 87 7.83 -4.49 -7.72
N VAL A 88 7.99 -3.20 -7.44
CA VAL A 88 8.71 -2.28 -8.31
C VAL A 88 9.87 -1.66 -7.55
N SER A 89 10.86 -1.16 -8.27
CA SER A 89 12.10 -0.68 -7.65
C SER A 89 11.94 0.67 -6.93
N ASN A 90 11.02 1.52 -7.39
CA ASN A 90 10.77 2.81 -6.77
C ASN A 90 9.43 3.38 -7.22
N GLU A 91 9.05 4.54 -6.64
CA GLU A 91 7.76 5.17 -6.96
C GLU A 91 7.68 5.70 -8.38
N LEU A 92 8.78 6.10 -8.99
CA LEU A 92 8.77 6.57 -10.37
C LEU A 92 8.42 5.44 -11.33
N VAL A 93 8.94 4.25 -11.09
CA VAL A 93 8.58 3.06 -11.88
C VAL A 93 7.10 2.74 -11.70
N ALA A 94 6.61 2.81 -10.46
CA ALA A 94 5.19 2.59 -10.18
C ALA A 94 4.32 3.59 -10.95
N LEU A 95 4.71 4.86 -10.93
CA LEU A 95 3.97 5.91 -11.64
C LEU A 95 3.89 5.61 -13.14
N ASP A 96 4.99 5.17 -13.75
CA ASP A 96 5.03 4.81 -15.15
C ASP A 96 4.12 3.62 -15.47
N LEU A 97 4.16 2.58 -14.63
CA LEU A 97 3.37 1.37 -14.86
C LEU A 97 1.87 1.60 -14.70
N LEU A 98 1.47 2.52 -13.83
CA LEU A 98 0.07 2.83 -13.56
C LEU A 98 -0.44 4.02 -14.38
N LYS A 99 0.35 4.48 -15.31
CA LYS A 99 0.00 5.59 -16.17
C LYS A 99 -1.21 5.25 -17.02
N VAL A 100 -2.16 6.13 -17.03
CA VAL A 100 -3.41 5.96 -17.79
C VAL A 100 -3.38 6.83 -19.03
#